data_cad8ffb7bc5fdd028a4c91f164e8536c
#
_entry.id   cad8ffb7bc5fdd028a4c91f164e8536c
#
_cell.length_a   1.000
_cell.length_b   1.000
_cell.length_c   1.000
_cell.angle_alpha   90.00
_cell.angle_beta   90.00
_cell.angle_gamma   90.00
#
_symmetry.space_group_name_H-M   'P 1'
#
loop_
_entity.id
_entity.type
_entity.pdbx_description
1 polymer ?
#
loop_
_entity_poly.entity_id
_entity_poly.type
_entity_poly.pdbx_seq_one_letter_code
_entity_poly.pdbx_strand_id
1 'polypeptide(L)'
;MTNQDKKLLFKEICSRMPYGVFVQVDGKAYNVVGVDDNMKVKGVRLGLDSDTVMTFDVEDTKLMLRPMSEMTAEEKDHYNKLRALQFILERAEPWVLMDFLHKKSLDYRGLIDRSLAVPCLL
;
A
#
# COMPACT_ATOMS: atom_id res chain seq x y z
N MET A 1 5.40 -10.84 -14.12
CA MET A 1 5.66 -10.67 -12.66
C MET A 1 6.34 -11.93 -12.13
N THR A 2 7.44 -11.79 -11.44
CA THR A 2 8.16 -12.93 -10.85
C THR A 2 7.43 -13.44 -9.60
N ASN A 3 7.78 -14.64 -9.14
CA ASN A 3 7.23 -15.17 -7.89
C ASN A 3 7.61 -14.30 -6.68
N GLN A 4 8.81 -13.72 -6.69
CA GLN A 4 9.24 -12.79 -5.64
C GLN A 4 8.41 -11.51 -5.67
N ASP A 5 8.10 -10.98 -6.85
CA ASP A 5 7.24 -9.80 -6.99
C ASP A 5 5.83 -10.05 -6.48
N LYS A 6 5.26 -11.22 -6.78
CA LYS A 6 3.94 -11.63 -6.28
C LYS A 6 3.92 -11.68 -4.75
N LYS A 7 4.94 -12.28 -4.16
CA LYS A 7 5.06 -12.38 -2.69
C LYS A 7 5.22 -11.01 -2.05
N LEU A 8 6.05 -10.15 -2.65
CA LEU A 8 6.25 -8.79 -2.16
C LEU A 8 4.95 -7.99 -2.23
N LEU A 9 4.29 -8.01 -3.38
CA LEU A 9 3.03 -7.29 -3.58
C LEU A 9 1.96 -7.77 -2.60
N PHE A 10 1.80 -9.08 -2.44
CA PHE A 10 0.83 -9.66 -1.52
C PHE A 10 1.13 -9.26 -0.07
N LYS A 11 2.39 -9.30 0.33
CA LYS A 11 2.83 -8.88 1.67
C LYS A 11 2.51 -7.42 1.92
N GLU A 12 2.76 -6.55 0.94
CA GLU A 12 2.46 -5.12 1.06
C GLU A 12 0.96 -4.85 1.17
N ILE A 13 0.14 -5.57 0.40
CA ILE A 13 -1.32 -5.48 0.50
C ILE A 13 -1.77 -5.86 1.92
N CYS A 14 -1.31 -7.01 2.42
CA CYS A 14 -1.68 -7.48 3.76
C CYS A 14 -1.25 -6.50 4.86
N SER A 15 -0.04 -5.96 4.78
CA SER A 15 0.51 -5.04 5.79
C SER A 15 -0.26 -3.73 5.85
N ARG A 16 -0.83 -3.29 4.74
CA ARG A 16 -1.52 -2.01 4.63
C ARG A 16 -3.04 -2.11 4.83
N MET A 17 -3.59 -3.33 4.86
CA MET A 17 -5.04 -3.52 4.98
C MET A 17 -5.67 -2.82 6.17
N PRO A 18 -5.07 -2.80 7.38
CA PRO A 18 -5.67 -2.09 8.52
C PRO A 18 -5.89 -0.59 8.29
N TYR A 19 -5.18 0.01 7.35
CA TYR A 19 -5.24 1.46 7.06
C TYR A 19 -6.07 1.79 5.82
N GLY A 20 -6.62 0.77 5.16
CA GLY A 20 -7.30 0.94 3.89
C GLY A 20 -6.34 0.78 2.72
N VAL A 21 -6.66 -0.13 1.82
CA VAL A 21 -5.84 -0.43 0.63
C VAL A 21 -6.69 -0.34 -0.60
N PHE A 22 -6.17 0.34 -1.61
CA PHE A 22 -6.78 0.41 -2.92
C PHE A 22 -5.86 -0.25 -3.95
N VAL A 23 -6.45 -1.00 -4.86
CA VAL A 23 -5.71 -1.63 -5.96
C VAL A 23 -6.36 -1.26 -7.29
N GLN A 24 -5.55 -1.26 -8.35
CA GLN A 24 -6.02 -1.07 -9.72
C GLN A 24 -6.00 -2.42 -10.43
N VAL A 25 -7.11 -2.75 -11.10
CA VAL A 25 -7.24 -3.92 -11.97
C VAL A 25 -7.89 -3.45 -13.27
N ASP A 26 -7.22 -3.65 -14.39
CA ASP A 26 -7.69 -3.20 -15.72
C ASP A 26 -8.09 -1.73 -15.74
N GLY A 27 -7.32 -0.88 -15.12
CA GLY A 27 -7.57 0.56 -15.06
C GLY A 27 -8.68 0.99 -14.11
N LYS A 28 -9.26 0.07 -13.35
CA LYS A 28 -10.36 0.34 -12.41
C LYS A 28 -9.87 0.18 -10.98
N ALA A 29 -10.35 1.05 -10.09
CA ALA A 29 -9.95 1.06 -8.67
C ALA A 29 -10.89 0.22 -7.83
N TYR A 30 -10.31 -0.56 -6.91
CA TYR A 30 -11.04 -1.40 -5.96
C TYR A 30 -10.53 -1.18 -4.55
N ASN A 31 -11.45 -1.17 -3.60
CA ASN A 31 -11.08 -1.19 -2.17
C ASN A 31 -10.90 -2.66 -1.75
N VAL A 32 -9.74 -2.99 -1.23
CA VAL A 32 -9.44 -4.35 -0.77
C VAL A 32 -10.17 -4.62 0.54
N VAL A 33 -11.00 -5.67 0.55
CA VAL A 33 -11.78 -6.08 1.73
C VAL A 33 -11.28 -7.39 2.34
N GLY A 34 -10.40 -8.11 1.65
CA GLY A 34 -9.83 -9.33 2.16
C GLY A 34 -8.82 -9.95 1.21
N VAL A 35 -8.14 -10.96 1.70
CA VAL A 35 -7.21 -11.79 0.94
C VAL A 35 -7.39 -13.24 1.39
N ASP A 36 -6.92 -14.19 0.59
CA ASP A 36 -6.93 -15.60 0.99
C ASP A 36 -5.52 -16.22 0.92
N ASP A 37 -5.40 -17.47 1.35
CA ASP A 37 -4.14 -18.20 1.42
C ASP A 37 -3.61 -18.63 0.04
N ASN A 38 -4.40 -18.47 -1.02
CA ASN A 38 -3.99 -18.74 -2.40
C ASN A 38 -3.49 -17.47 -3.10
N MET A 39 -3.15 -16.42 -2.34
CA MET A 39 -2.71 -15.13 -2.86
C MET A 39 -3.74 -14.45 -3.76
N LYS A 40 -5.02 -14.65 -3.44
CA LYS A 40 -6.13 -13.94 -4.10
C LYS A 40 -6.47 -12.67 -3.32
N VAL A 41 -6.82 -11.62 -4.05
CA VAL A 41 -7.21 -10.32 -3.49
C VAL A 41 -8.69 -10.13 -3.74
N LYS A 42 -9.44 -9.80 -2.68
CA LYS A 42 -10.89 -9.55 -2.75
C LYS A 42 -11.13 -8.06 -2.62
N GLY A 43 -11.86 -7.50 -3.57
CA GLY A 43 -12.11 -6.06 -3.59
C GLY A 43 -13.51 -5.69 -4.03
N VAL A 44 -13.93 -4.49 -3.62
CA VAL A 44 -15.18 -3.86 -4.03
C VAL A 44 -14.83 -2.65 -4.89
N ARG A 45 -15.47 -2.55 -6.06
CA ARG A 45 -15.17 -1.49 -7.01
C ARG A 45 -15.60 -0.12 -6.47
N LEU A 46 -14.69 0.86 -6.57
CA LEU A 46 -14.99 2.24 -6.21
C LEU A 46 -15.89 2.89 -7.27
N GLY A 47 -16.81 3.73 -6.80
CA GLY A 47 -17.67 4.51 -7.67
C GLY A 47 -18.92 3.78 -8.16
N LEU A 48 -19.14 2.52 -7.77
CA LEU A 48 -20.37 1.81 -8.04
C LEU A 48 -21.15 1.59 -6.75
N ASP A 49 -22.47 1.68 -6.82
CA ASP A 49 -23.38 1.39 -5.71
C ASP A 49 -23.54 -0.13 -5.49
N SER A 50 -22.51 -0.90 -5.77
CA SER A 50 -22.53 -2.34 -5.65
C SER A 50 -21.61 -2.79 -4.54
N ASP A 51 -22.13 -3.63 -3.63
CA ASP A 51 -21.36 -4.30 -2.59
C ASP A 51 -20.78 -5.64 -3.06
N THR A 52 -20.77 -5.87 -4.37
CA THR A 52 -20.28 -7.12 -4.93
C THR A 52 -18.77 -7.23 -4.73
N VAL A 53 -18.36 -8.28 -4.04
CA VAL A 53 -16.94 -8.60 -3.85
C VAL A 53 -16.43 -9.37 -5.06
N MET A 54 -15.38 -8.86 -5.67
CA MET A 54 -14.68 -9.54 -6.78
C MET A 54 -13.37 -10.10 -6.29
N THR A 55 -12.95 -11.22 -6.86
CA THR A 55 -11.69 -11.89 -6.51
C THR A 55 -10.72 -11.82 -7.67
N PHE A 56 -9.49 -11.40 -7.39
CA PHE A 56 -8.42 -11.26 -8.38
C PHE A 56 -7.18 -12.03 -7.94
N ASP A 57 -6.40 -12.51 -8.92
CA ASP A 57 -5.03 -12.95 -8.64
C ASP A 57 -4.17 -11.74 -8.28
N VAL A 58 -3.26 -11.90 -7.33
CA VAL A 58 -2.39 -10.80 -6.92
C VAL A 58 -1.61 -10.22 -8.10
N GLU A 59 -1.21 -11.06 -9.07
CA GLU A 59 -0.46 -10.61 -10.25
C GLU A 59 -1.26 -9.70 -11.18
N ASP A 60 -2.60 -9.72 -11.08
CA ASP A 60 -3.48 -8.86 -11.88
C ASP A 60 -3.77 -7.53 -11.19
N THR A 61 -3.26 -7.32 -9.99
CA THR A 61 -3.46 -6.10 -9.20
C THR A 61 -2.22 -5.25 -9.17
N LYS A 62 -2.43 -3.94 -9.02
CA LYS A 62 -1.36 -2.98 -8.71
C LYS A 62 -1.80 -2.13 -7.54
N LEU A 63 -0.95 -1.99 -6.54
CA LEU A 63 -1.23 -1.11 -5.40
C LEU A 63 -1.34 0.35 -5.86
N MET A 64 -2.29 1.08 -5.30
CA MET A 64 -2.41 2.52 -5.51
C MET A 64 -1.73 3.23 -4.35
N LEU A 65 -0.56 3.83 -4.61
CA LEU A 65 0.28 4.43 -3.59
C LEU A 65 0.67 5.86 -3.97
N ARG A 66 0.97 6.66 -2.95
CA ARG A 66 1.50 8.00 -3.14
C ARG A 66 3.03 7.92 -3.22
N PRO A 67 3.66 8.53 -4.26
CA PRO A 67 5.11 8.65 -4.30
C PRO A 67 5.65 9.38 -3.06
N MET A 68 6.81 8.96 -2.57
CA MET A 68 7.46 9.62 -1.41
C MET A 68 7.72 11.10 -1.69
N SER A 69 8.00 11.44 -2.96
CA SER A 69 8.23 12.84 -3.38
C SER A 69 7.00 13.74 -3.23
N GLU A 70 5.80 13.17 -3.10
CA GLU A 70 4.55 13.92 -2.98
C GLU A 70 4.12 14.15 -1.53
N MET A 71 4.96 13.83 -0.56
CA MET A 71 4.68 14.20 0.82
C MET A 71 4.53 15.71 0.96
N THR A 72 3.52 16.12 1.75
CA THR A 72 3.39 17.53 2.12
C THR A 72 4.55 17.95 3.02
N ALA A 73 4.75 19.26 3.20
CA ALA A 73 5.79 19.78 4.09
C ALA A 73 5.60 19.26 5.53
N GLU A 74 4.37 19.18 6.00
CA GLU A 74 4.04 18.67 7.33
C GLU A 74 4.35 17.17 7.44
N GLU A 75 3.99 16.38 6.43
CA GLU A 75 4.27 14.96 6.39
C GLU A 75 5.77 14.70 6.37
N LYS A 76 6.52 15.48 5.59
CA LYS A 76 7.97 15.36 5.48
C LYS A 76 8.66 15.66 6.82
N ASP A 77 8.20 16.71 7.52
CA ASP A 77 8.71 17.07 8.84
C ASP A 77 8.44 15.94 9.84
N HIS A 78 7.23 15.42 9.86
CA HIS A 78 6.85 14.31 10.75
C HIS A 78 7.66 13.04 10.44
N TYR A 79 7.81 12.72 9.17
CA TYR A 79 8.61 11.57 8.71
C TYR A 79 10.06 11.69 9.19
N ASN A 80 10.67 12.86 9.00
CA ASN A 80 12.05 13.10 9.41
C ASN A 80 12.22 12.99 10.94
N LYS A 81 11.25 13.49 11.70
CA LYS A 81 11.26 13.35 13.16
C LYS A 81 11.16 11.89 13.60
N LEU A 82 10.29 11.10 12.97
CA LEU A 82 10.16 9.68 13.29
C LEU A 82 11.43 8.91 12.97
N ARG A 83 12.09 9.22 11.86
CA ARG A 83 13.35 8.59 11.50
C ARG A 83 14.47 8.96 12.48
N ALA A 84 14.53 10.22 12.91
CA ALA A 84 15.52 10.68 13.87
C ALA A 84 15.33 9.98 15.22
N LEU A 85 14.09 9.84 15.68
CA LEU A 85 13.77 9.12 16.93
C LEU A 85 14.19 7.64 16.84
N GLN A 86 13.91 7.00 15.71
CA GLN A 86 14.30 5.61 15.50
C GLN A 86 15.82 5.42 15.53
N PHE A 87 16.57 6.40 15.04
CA PHE A 87 18.03 6.37 15.02
C PHE A 87 18.66 6.68 16.39
N ILE A 88 18.12 7.68 17.10
CA ILE A 88 18.68 8.16 18.38
C ILE A 88 18.31 7.25 19.54
N LEU A 89 17.06 6.80 19.56
CA LEU A 89 16.56 5.89 20.57
C LEU A 89 16.63 4.48 20.00
N GLU A 90 17.68 3.76 20.25
CA GLU A 90 17.83 2.35 19.81
C GLU A 90 16.63 1.48 20.19
N ARG A 91 15.63 2.06 20.86
CA ARG A 91 14.39 1.43 21.32
C ARG A 91 13.14 1.99 20.65
N ALA A 92 13.26 2.94 19.72
CA ALA A 92 12.09 3.41 18.98
C ALA A 92 11.53 2.23 18.20
N GLU A 93 10.33 1.83 18.53
CA GLU A 93 9.70 0.69 17.88
C GLU A 93 9.52 0.99 16.40
N PRO A 94 10.08 0.17 15.50
CA PRO A 94 9.99 0.42 14.04
C PRO A 94 8.56 0.56 13.53
N TRP A 95 7.58 0.01 14.25
CA TRP A 95 6.18 0.05 13.86
C TRP A 95 5.61 1.48 13.83
N VAL A 96 6.15 2.42 14.61
CA VAL A 96 5.66 3.81 14.61
C VAL A 96 5.90 4.46 13.25
N LEU A 97 7.09 4.28 12.69
CA LEU A 97 7.42 4.79 11.36
C LEU A 97 6.61 4.06 10.27
N MET A 98 6.52 2.74 10.38
CA MET A 98 5.75 1.93 9.43
C MET A 98 4.27 2.29 9.48
N ASP A 99 3.72 2.51 10.65
CA ASP A 99 2.35 2.95 10.85
C ASP A 99 2.07 4.26 10.09
N PHE A 100 2.97 5.23 10.23
CA PHE A 100 2.87 6.50 9.51
C PHE A 100 2.89 6.29 7.99
N LEU A 101 3.84 5.52 7.48
CA LEU A 101 3.99 5.26 6.05
C LEU A 101 2.76 4.56 5.45
N HIS A 102 2.22 3.55 6.16
CA HIS A 102 1.03 2.82 5.72
C HIS A 102 -0.22 3.69 5.79
N LYS A 103 -0.39 4.45 6.87
CA LYS A 103 -1.54 5.33 7.06
C LYS A 103 -1.63 6.40 5.99
N LYS A 104 -0.48 6.88 5.50
CA LYS A 104 -0.40 7.88 4.44
C LYS A 104 -0.32 7.26 3.04
N SER A 105 -0.37 5.94 2.92
CA SER A 105 -0.29 5.19 1.66
C SER A 105 0.96 5.51 0.84
N LEU A 106 2.09 5.75 1.52
CA LEU A 106 3.34 6.14 0.86
C LEU A 106 4.11 4.95 0.31
N ASP A 107 4.72 5.13 -0.85
CA ASP A 107 5.52 4.10 -1.54
C ASP A 107 6.98 4.15 -1.09
N TYR A 108 7.24 3.71 0.14
CA TYR A 108 8.59 3.70 0.70
C TYR A 108 9.48 2.56 0.18
N ARG A 109 8.90 1.57 -0.53
CA ARG A 109 9.65 0.45 -1.10
C ARG A 109 9.92 0.59 -2.60
N GLY A 110 9.48 1.69 -3.21
CA GLY A 110 9.68 1.92 -4.64
C GLY A 110 8.90 0.96 -5.53
N LEU A 111 7.70 0.56 -5.12
CA LEU A 111 6.88 -0.37 -5.90
C LEU A 111 6.40 0.24 -7.21
N ILE A 112 6.21 1.57 -7.26
CA ILE A 112 5.82 2.27 -8.49
C ILE A 112 6.90 2.08 -9.55
N ASP A 113 8.17 2.26 -9.20
CA ASP A 113 9.30 2.08 -10.11
C ASP A 113 9.44 0.63 -10.58
N ARG A 114 8.96 -0.32 -9.78
CA ARG A 114 8.98 -1.75 -10.11
C ARG A 114 7.74 -2.21 -10.89
N SER A 115 6.84 -1.29 -11.23
CA SER A 115 5.57 -1.57 -11.89
C SER A 115 4.61 -2.47 -11.09
N LEU A 116 4.80 -2.54 -9.77
CA LEU A 116 3.91 -3.26 -8.86
C LEU A 116 2.85 -2.35 -8.24
N ALA A 117 2.99 -1.05 -8.42
CA ALA A 117 2.06 -0.05 -7.93
C ALA A 117 1.88 1.04 -8.97
N VAL A 118 0.81 1.81 -8.83
CA VAL A 118 0.51 3.00 -9.64
C VAL A 118 0.33 4.20 -8.72
N PRO A 119 0.63 5.42 -9.19
CA PRO A 119 0.41 6.62 -8.39
C PRO A 119 -1.07 6.79 -8.04
N CYS A 120 -1.34 7.09 -6.77
CA CYS A 120 -2.67 7.46 -6.31
C CYS A 120 -2.76 8.98 -6.30
N LEU A 121 -3.67 9.52 -7.10
CA LEU A 121 -3.86 10.97 -7.27
C LEU A 121 -4.97 11.54 -6.37
N LEU A 122 -5.32 10.84 -5.34
CA LEU A 122 -6.35 11.29 -4.40
C LEU A 122 -5.81 12.30 -3.40
#